data_209598cc0f01480500269a20e87f60be
#
_entry.id   209598cc0f01480500269a20e87f60be
#
_cell.length_a   1.000
_cell.length_b   1.000
_cell.length_c   1.000
_cell.angle_alpha   90.00
_cell.angle_beta   90.00
_cell.angle_gamma   90.00
#
_symmetry.space_group_name_H-M   'P 1'
#
loop_
_entity.id
_entity.type
_entity.pdbx_description
1 polymer ?
#
loop_
_entity_poly.entity_id
_entity_poly.type
_entity_poly.pdbx_seq_one_letter_code
_entity_poly.pdbx_strand_id
1 'polypeptide(L)'
;MNLTGYSCGDLFAQSLLLEQAELALMQIVNNTRQLDIISIVGMPVVVNSTLMNCAVVFQKGKILGIVPKTYLPNYKEFYEKRWFTSAVAHPDSMNVRLCGQVVPMGTNLLFDTPDVCFGIELCEDVWAPVPPSSALALKGAEIIFNLSADTENISKHQYLRSLLAQQSARCLAGYVFSSCGFGESTTDVVFAGNALIYENGSLLAASDRFSFEEQLVVSEIDVERLRGERLTNTTFSSSVRMYRDQHPMQHISTALVASRDLT
;
A
#
# COMPACT_ATOMS: atom_id res chain seq x y z
N MET A 1 0.38 -8.39 4.48
CA MET A 1 0.59 -9.86 4.32
C MET A 1 -0.75 -10.58 4.15
N ASN A 2 -1.46 -10.34 3.04
CA ASN A 2 -2.79 -10.95 2.82
C ASN A 2 -2.71 -12.46 2.55
N LEU A 3 -1.64 -12.93 1.88
CA LEU A 3 -1.57 -14.32 1.42
C LEU A 3 -0.96 -15.29 2.43
N THR A 4 -0.29 -14.78 3.45
CA THR A 4 0.36 -15.61 4.47
C THR A 4 -0.15 -15.34 5.88
N GLY A 5 -0.70 -14.16 6.14
CA GLY A 5 -0.78 -13.56 7.45
C GLY A 5 0.51 -12.83 7.82
N TYR A 6 0.43 -11.97 8.82
CA TYR A 6 1.56 -11.17 9.31
C TYR A 6 2.33 -11.87 10.44
N SER A 7 1.63 -12.63 11.27
CA SER A 7 2.15 -13.24 12.50
C SER A 7 2.77 -14.64 12.27
N CYS A 8 3.33 -14.90 11.08
CA CYS A 8 3.93 -16.21 10.76
C CYS A 8 5.26 -16.48 11.46
N GLY A 9 5.91 -15.47 12.03
CA GLY A 9 7.18 -15.67 12.75
C GLY A 9 8.27 -16.30 11.87
N ASP A 10 9.01 -17.23 12.42
CA ASP A 10 10.11 -17.93 11.72
C ASP A 10 9.62 -18.83 10.57
N LEU A 11 8.31 -19.06 10.41
CA LEU A 11 7.76 -19.75 9.24
C LEU A 11 8.05 -19.00 7.92
N PHE A 12 8.30 -17.69 7.97
CA PHE A 12 8.74 -16.94 6.79
C PHE A 12 10.06 -17.46 6.18
N ALA A 13 10.86 -18.20 6.91
CA ALA A 13 12.07 -18.85 6.39
C ALA A 13 11.79 -20.20 5.68
N GLN A 14 10.55 -20.69 5.69
CA GLN A 14 10.19 -21.96 5.07
C GLN A 14 9.81 -21.79 3.60
N SER A 15 10.46 -22.53 2.71
CA SER A 15 10.18 -22.51 1.26
C SER A 15 8.71 -22.85 0.96
N LEU A 16 8.12 -23.79 1.68
CA LEU A 16 6.73 -24.20 1.50
C LEU A 16 5.77 -23.01 1.68
N LEU A 17 5.95 -22.18 2.71
CA LEU A 17 5.11 -20.99 2.92
C LEU A 17 5.21 -20.02 1.75
N LEU A 18 6.41 -19.78 1.27
CA LEU A 18 6.68 -18.84 0.17
C LEU A 18 6.14 -19.35 -1.16
N GLU A 19 6.34 -20.63 -1.45
CA GLU A 19 5.79 -21.30 -2.64
C GLU A 19 4.25 -21.29 -2.64
N GLN A 20 3.61 -21.58 -1.50
CA GLN A 20 2.15 -21.56 -1.39
C GLN A 20 1.60 -20.12 -1.50
N ALA A 21 2.30 -19.11 -1.00
CA ALA A 21 1.93 -17.71 -1.19
C ALA A 21 1.97 -17.31 -2.68
N GLU A 22 3.00 -17.73 -3.42
CA GLU A 22 3.09 -17.47 -4.86
C GLU A 22 2.00 -18.21 -5.65
N LEU A 23 1.70 -19.46 -5.30
CA LEU A 23 0.60 -20.22 -5.91
C LEU A 23 -0.77 -19.57 -5.64
N ALA A 24 -1.00 -19.09 -4.41
CA ALA A 24 -2.22 -18.37 -4.04
C ALA A 24 -2.36 -17.07 -4.84
N LEU A 25 -1.28 -16.29 -4.99
CA LEU A 25 -1.27 -15.11 -5.85
C LEU A 25 -1.66 -15.47 -7.29
N MET A 26 -1.02 -16.50 -7.85
CA MET A 26 -1.29 -16.94 -9.21
C MET A 26 -2.76 -17.34 -9.41
N GLN A 27 -3.37 -18.01 -8.43
CA GLN A 27 -4.80 -18.37 -8.46
C GLN A 27 -5.69 -17.12 -8.46
N ILE A 28 -5.42 -16.14 -7.60
CA ILE A 28 -6.19 -14.89 -7.53
C ILE A 28 -6.06 -14.11 -8.84
N VAL A 29 -4.84 -13.94 -9.35
CA VAL A 29 -4.57 -13.24 -10.61
C VAL A 29 -5.33 -13.90 -11.78
N ASN A 30 -5.35 -15.23 -11.84
CA ASN A 30 -6.06 -15.96 -12.88
C ASN A 30 -7.60 -15.87 -12.73
N ASN A 31 -8.11 -16.00 -11.51
CA ASN A 31 -9.56 -15.98 -11.24
C ASN A 31 -10.18 -14.61 -11.46
N THR A 32 -9.40 -13.53 -11.27
CA THR A 32 -9.84 -12.13 -11.47
C THR A 32 -9.58 -11.59 -12.86
N ARG A 33 -9.01 -12.37 -13.77
CA ARG A 33 -8.59 -11.88 -15.11
C ARG A 33 -9.71 -11.27 -15.97
N GLN A 34 -10.96 -11.62 -15.70
CA GLN A 34 -12.14 -11.09 -16.42
C GLN A 34 -12.76 -9.88 -15.71
N LEU A 35 -12.29 -9.55 -14.50
CA LEU A 35 -12.81 -8.42 -13.74
C LEU A 35 -12.11 -7.13 -14.15
N ASP A 36 -12.89 -6.06 -14.26
CA ASP A 36 -12.36 -4.73 -14.51
C ASP A 36 -12.05 -4.01 -13.20
N ILE A 37 -11.06 -4.53 -12.49
CA ILE A 37 -10.59 -4.04 -11.19
C ILE A 37 -9.06 -4.15 -11.12
N ILE A 38 -8.43 -3.17 -10.47
CA ILE A 38 -7.04 -3.27 -10.03
C ILE A 38 -7.06 -3.79 -8.60
N SER A 39 -6.29 -4.84 -8.36
CA SER A 39 -6.16 -5.45 -7.03
C SER A 39 -4.77 -5.26 -6.48
N ILE A 40 -4.69 -5.02 -5.17
CA ILE A 40 -3.43 -4.86 -4.42
C ILE A 40 -3.45 -5.84 -3.25
N VAL A 41 -2.46 -6.73 -3.17
CA VAL A 41 -2.34 -7.70 -2.07
C VAL A 41 -0.94 -7.69 -1.48
N GLY A 42 -0.84 -7.95 -0.18
CA GLY A 42 0.43 -8.06 0.52
C GLY A 42 0.94 -9.50 0.57
N MET A 43 2.24 -9.70 0.30
CA MET A 43 2.91 -11.01 0.42
C MET A 43 4.41 -10.87 0.64
N PRO A 44 5.08 -11.92 1.17
CA PRO A 44 6.53 -12.00 1.15
C PRO A 44 7.03 -12.30 -0.27
N VAL A 45 8.09 -11.63 -0.69
CA VAL A 45 8.75 -11.86 -2.00
C VAL A 45 10.24 -12.09 -1.79
N VAL A 46 10.77 -13.16 -2.39
CA VAL A 46 12.20 -13.46 -2.36
C VAL A 46 12.90 -12.71 -3.51
N VAL A 47 13.92 -11.94 -3.16
CA VAL A 47 14.73 -11.18 -4.13
C VAL A 47 16.19 -11.34 -3.78
N ASN A 48 17.01 -11.89 -4.70
CA ASN A 48 18.46 -12.04 -4.51
C ASN A 48 18.84 -12.64 -3.14
N SER A 49 18.16 -13.74 -2.75
CA SER A 49 18.34 -14.44 -1.47
C SER A 49 17.97 -13.61 -0.21
N THR A 50 17.24 -12.53 -0.39
CA THR A 50 16.63 -11.77 0.71
C THR A 50 15.11 -11.86 0.64
N LEU A 51 14.44 -11.75 1.78
CA LEU A 51 12.98 -11.74 1.86
C LEU A 51 12.49 -10.33 2.10
N MET A 52 11.51 -9.89 1.33
CA MET A 52 10.92 -8.55 1.42
C MET A 52 9.41 -8.62 1.66
N ASN A 53 8.91 -7.72 2.49
CA ASN A 53 7.47 -7.49 2.68
C ASN A 53 6.99 -6.58 1.57
N CYS A 54 6.09 -7.07 0.71
CA CYS A 54 5.72 -6.38 -0.52
C CYS A 54 4.21 -6.26 -0.69
N ALA A 55 3.80 -5.20 -1.39
CA ALA A 55 2.50 -5.11 -2.05
C ALA A 55 2.65 -5.51 -3.53
N VAL A 56 1.75 -6.33 -4.03
CA VAL A 56 1.70 -6.76 -5.44
C VAL A 56 0.45 -6.21 -6.07
N VAL A 57 0.61 -5.48 -7.17
CA VAL A 57 -0.47 -4.88 -7.95
C VAL A 57 -0.73 -5.72 -9.17
N PHE A 58 -1.98 -6.06 -9.45
CA PHE A 58 -2.35 -6.83 -10.63
C PHE A 58 -3.71 -6.44 -11.20
N GLN A 59 -3.89 -6.70 -12.48
CA GLN A 59 -5.11 -6.47 -13.24
C GLN A 59 -5.18 -7.41 -14.42
N LYS A 60 -6.38 -7.96 -14.71
CA LYS A 60 -6.65 -8.75 -15.93
C LYS A 60 -5.61 -9.85 -16.23
N GLY A 61 -5.19 -10.57 -15.20
CA GLY A 61 -4.22 -11.67 -15.33
C GLY A 61 -2.75 -11.24 -15.41
N LYS A 62 -2.45 -9.94 -15.30
CA LYS A 62 -1.09 -9.40 -15.31
C LYS A 62 -0.71 -8.82 -13.98
N ILE A 63 0.49 -9.16 -13.50
CA ILE A 63 1.12 -8.46 -12.38
C ILE A 63 1.76 -7.20 -12.95
N LEU A 64 1.35 -6.05 -12.43
CA LEU A 64 1.74 -4.74 -12.93
C LEU A 64 3.00 -4.22 -12.25
N GLY A 65 3.14 -4.46 -10.94
CA GLY A 65 4.28 -4.01 -10.17
C GLY A 65 4.32 -4.58 -8.77
N ILE A 66 5.49 -4.51 -8.15
CA ILE A 66 5.76 -4.95 -6.77
C ILE A 66 6.33 -3.77 -6.01
N VAL A 67 5.69 -3.38 -4.90
CA VAL A 67 6.17 -2.30 -4.03
C VAL A 67 6.68 -2.89 -2.72
N PRO A 68 7.98 -2.86 -2.47
CA PRO A 68 8.56 -3.35 -1.22
C PRO A 68 8.45 -2.31 -0.11
N LYS A 69 8.32 -2.77 1.14
CA LYS A 69 8.25 -1.92 2.33
C LYS A 69 9.57 -1.20 2.56
N THR A 70 9.50 0.13 2.77
CA THR A 70 10.67 0.98 3.00
C THR A 70 11.13 0.91 4.45
N TYR A 71 10.25 1.13 5.40
CA TYR A 71 10.57 1.15 6.83
C TYR A 71 10.07 -0.11 7.53
N LEU A 72 10.98 -0.87 8.12
CA LEU A 72 10.67 -2.07 8.88
C LEU A 72 10.65 -1.72 10.37
N PRO A 73 9.49 -1.79 11.06
CA PRO A 73 9.46 -1.57 12.49
C PRO A 73 10.25 -2.67 13.22
N ASN A 74 11.16 -2.23 14.12
CA ASN A 74 12.00 -3.12 14.90
C ASN A 74 12.22 -2.52 16.30
N TYR A 75 11.11 -2.22 16.96
CA TYR A 75 11.04 -1.63 18.29
C TYR A 75 9.74 -2.07 18.97
N LYS A 76 9.69 -2.02 20.31
CA LYS A 76 8.56 -2.47 21.13
C LYS A 76 8.13 -3.88 20.73
N GLU A 77 6.85 -4.07 20.35
CA GLU A 77 6.27 -5.31 19.89
C GLU A 77 6.71 -5.76 18.50
N PHE A 78 7.39 -4.90 17.73
CA PHE A 78 7.77 -5.18 16.35
C PHE A 78 9.23 -5.65 16.22
N TYR A 79 9.46 -6.68 15.40
CA TYR A 79 10.77 -7.24 15.07
C TYR A 79 10.86 -7.73 13.62
N GLU A 80 10.29 -6.96 12.68
CA GLU A 80 10.26 -7.31 11.25
C GLU A 80 11.64 -7.53 10.63
N LYS A 81 12.68 -6.85 11.12
CA LYS A 81 14.06 -7.03 10.63
C LYS A 81 14.63 -8.44 10.90
N ARG A 82 13.95 -9.24 11.73
CA ARG A 82 14.31 -10.65 11.90
C ARG A 82 14.12 -11.45 10.62
N TRP A 83 13.12 -11.09 9.82
CA TRP A 83 12.73 -11.86 8.63
C TRP A 83 12.91 -11.08 7.34
N PHE A 84 12.68 -9.77 7.35
CA PHE A 84 12.59 -8.97 6.14
C PHE A 84 13.76 -8.01 5.98
N THR A 85 14.10 -7.78 4.71
CA THR A 85 15.04 -6.74 4.29
C THR A 85 14.27 -5.51 3.83
N SER A 86 14.72 -4.32 4.25
CA SER A 86 14.15 -3.04 3.84
C SER A 86 14.44 -2.74 2.37
N ALA A 87 13.50 -2.09 1.70
CA ALA A 87 13.70 -1.59 0.34
C ALA A 87 14.89 -0.62 0.20
N VAL A 88 15.27 0.07 1.27
CA VAL A 88 16.45 0.96 1.29
C VAL A 88 17.77 0.23 0.96
N ALA A 89 17.83 -1.08 1.18
CA ALA A 89 19.00 -1.90 0.86
C ALA A 89 19.08 -2.32 -0.62
N HIS A 90 18.09 -1.98 -1.43
CA HIS A 90 18.00 -2.35 -2.84
C HIS A 90 17.96 -1.11 -3.75
N PRO A 91 18.31 -1.24 -5.04
CA PRO A 91 18.16 -0.15 -5.99
C PRO A 91 16.69 0.29 -6.10
N ASP A 92 16.48 1.55 -6.47
CA ASP A 92 15.16 2.19 -6.56
C ASP A 92 14.16 1.41 -7.42
N SER A 93 14.64 0.77 -8.50
CA SER A 93 13.83 -0.12 -9.32
C SER A 93 14.64 -1.29 -9.87
N MET A 94 14.00 -2.45 -9.97
CA MET A 94 14.55 -3.67 -10.54
C MET A 94 13.44 -4.51 -11.18
N ASN A 95 13.80 -5.51 -11.95
CA ASN A 95 12.84 -6.51 -12.43
C ASN A 95 12.97 -7.81 -11.64
N VAL A 96 11.85 -8.35 -11.21
CA VAL A 96 11.75 -9.60 -10.44
C VAL A 96 10.87 -10.59 -11.19
N ARG A 97 11.18 -11.88 -11.12
CA ARG A 97 10.29 -12.93 -11.63
C ARG A 97 9.31 -13.35 -10.52
N LEU A 98 8.01 -13.24 -10.81
CA LEU A 98 6.93 -13.64 -9.90
C LEU A 98 5.80 -14.27 -10.72
N CYS A 99 5.28 -15.43 -10.31
CA CYS A 99 4.24 -16.18 -11.02
C CYS A 99 4.56 -16.38 -12.52
N GLY A 100 5.84 -16.61 -12.87
CA GLY A 100 6.28 -16.75 -14.24
C GLY A 100 6.37 -15.47 -15.07
N GLN A 101 5.97 -14.31 -14.52
CA GLN A 101 6.05 -13.00 -15.16
C GLN A 101 7.31 -12.25 -14.72
N VAL A 102 7.84 -11.38 -15.59
CA VAL A 102 8.90 -10.42 -15.25
C VAL A 102 8.23 -9.09 -14.90
N VAL A 103 8.38 -8.64 -13.67
CA VAL A 103 7.60 -7.56 -13.06
C VAL A 103 8.54 -6.50 -12.52
N PRO A 104 8.27 -5.20 -12.75
CA PRO A 104 9.01 -4.13 -12.12
C PRO A 104 8.74 -4.10 -10.61
N MET A 105 9.80 -3.88 -9.83
CA MET A 105 9.76 -3.78 -8.37
C MET A 105 10.53 -2.53 -7.92
N GLY A 106 9.93 -1.74 -7.07
CA GLY A 106 10.56 -0.55 -6.50
C GLY A 106 9.59 0.25 -5.62
N THR A 107 10.16 1.12 -4.77
CA THR A 107 9.38 2.06 -3.95
C THR A 107 8.93 3.29 -4.74
N ASN A 108 9.46 3.46 -5.95
CA ASN A 108 9.24 4.57 -6.85
C ASN A 108 8.25 4.27 -7.99
N LEU A 109 7.37 3.29 -7.81
CA LEU A 109 6.35 2.96 -8.80
C LEU A 109 5.11 3.83 -8.63
N LEU A 110 4.67 4.45 -9.72
CA LEU A 110 3.38 5.09 -9.87
C LEU A 110 2.53 4.31 -10.88
N PHE A 111 1.28 4.10 -10.56
CA PHE A 111 0.35 3.35 -11.39
C PHE A 111 -0.66 4.30 -12.03
N ASP A 112 -0.62 4.39 -13.34
CA ASP A 112 -1.47 5.30 -14.10
C ASP A 112 -2.67 4.56 -14.71
N THR A 113 -3.87 4.98 -14.36
CA THR A 113 -5.05 4.73 -15.16
C THR A 113 -5.24 5.91 -16.15
N PRO A 114 -6.13 5.83 -17.13
CA PRO A 114 -6.47 6.98 -17.94
C PRO A 114 -6.96 8.20 -17.15
N ASP A 115 -7.52 7.97 -15.96
CA ASP A 115 -8.21 9.00 -15.19
C ASP A 115 -7.54 9.37 -13.87
N VAL A 116 -6.71 8.50 -13.29
CA VAL A 116 -6.09 8.72 -11.97
C VAL A 116 -4.72 8.04 -11.86
N CYS A 117 -3.80 8.71 -11.17
CA CYS A 117 -2.51 8.16 -10.77
C CYS A 117 -2.53 7.78 -9.29
N PHE A 118 -2.04 6.58 -8.96
CA PHE A 118 -1.95 6.17 -7.56
C PHE A 118 -0.57 5.62 -7.20
N GLY A 119 -0.26 5.68 -5.90
CA GLY A 119 0.95 5.13 -5.32
C GLY A 119 0.65 4.23 -4.12
N ILE A 120 1.66 3.49 -3.66
CA ILE A 120 1.53 2.52 -2.58
C ILE A 120 2.66 2.69 -1.58
N GLU A 121 2.32 2.62 -0.31
CA GLU A 121 3.27 2.46 0.80
C GLU A 121 2.74 1.38 1.76
N LEU A 122 3.57 0.87 2.66
CA LEU A 122 3.17 -0.24 3.52
C LEU A 122 3.33 0.11 5.01
N CYS A 123 2.22 0.04 5.73
CA CYS A 123 2.15 0.04 7.20
C CYS A 123 3.03 1.13 7.84
N GLU A 124 4.21 0.75 8.36
CA GLU A 124 5.19 1.61 9.03
C GLU A 124 5.62 2.82 8.19
N ASP A 125 5.52 2.73 6.88
CA ASP A 125 5.96 3.80 5.99
C ASP A 125 5.26 5.13 6.30
N VAL A 126 3.96 5.11 6.66
CA VAL A 126 3.20 6.34 7.02
C VAL A 126 3.63 6.94 8.35
N TRP A 127 4.24 6.16 9.26
CA TRP A 127 4.69 6.62 10.56
C TRP A 127 6.06 7.31 10.51
N ALA A 128 6.77 7.18 9.40
CA ALA A 128 8.07 7.81 9.21
C ALA A 128 7.94 9.34 9.19
N PRO A 129 8.95 10.09 9.66
CA PRO A 129 8.97 11.56 9.59
C PRO A 129 8.79 12.10 8.17
N VAL A 130 9.32 11.36 7.17
CA VAL A 130 9.14 11.62 5.74
C VAL A 130 8.63 10.33 5.09
N PRO A 131 7.29 10.13 5.05
CA PRO A 131 6.72 8.92 4.49
C PRO A 131 6.86 8.90 2.96
N PRO A 132 6.99 7.70 2.34
CA PRO A 132 7.03 7.56 0.89
C PRO A 132 5.87 8.24 0.16
N SER A 133 4.67 8.22 0.75
CA SER A 133 3.49 8.89 0.22
C SER A 133 3.68 10.38 -0.06
N SER A 134 4.55 11.07 0.68
CA SER A 134 4.88 12.47 0.39
C SER A 134 5.59 12.63 -0.95
N ALA A 135 6.60 11.79 -1.23
CA ALA A 135 7.29 11.79 -2.51
C ALA A 135 6.36 11.35 -3.66
N LEU A 136 5.57 10.28 -3.45
CA LEU A 136 4.60 9.77 -4.42
C LEU A 136 3.59 10.85 -4.82
N ALA A 137 3.02 11.59 -3.84
CA ALA A 137 2.07 12.67 -4.10
C ALA A 137 2.70 13.85 -4.85
N LEU A 138 3.92 14.27 -4.47
CA LEU A 138 4.65 15.34 -5.15
C LEU A 138 5.05 14.94 -6.59
N LYS A 139 5.06 13.66 -6.90
CA LYS A 139 5.35 13.11 -8.24
C LYS A 139 4.11 12.72 -9.03
N GLY A 140 2.92 12.99 -8.50
CA GLY A 140 1.67 12.87 -9.25
C GLY A 140 0.64 11.91 -8.68
N ALA A 141 0.96 11.08 -7.69
CA ALA A 141 -0.05 10.22 -7.09
C ALA A 141 -1.19 11.05 -6.48
N GLU A 142 -2.41 10.76 -6.89
CA GLU A 142 -3.64 11.40 -6.41
C GLU A 142 -4.34 10.54 -5.36
N ILE A 143 -4.06 9.24 -5.37
CA ILE A 143 -4.53 8.29 -4.35
C ILE A 143 -3.32 7.51 -3.83
N ILE A 144 -3.26 7.34 -2.51
CA ILE A 144 -2.26 6.52 -1.83
C ILE A 144 -2.96 5.34 -1.18
N PHE A 145 -2.46 4.12 -1.44
CA PHE A 145 -2.88 2.91 -0.75
C PHE A 145 -1.84 2.48 0.27
N ASN A 146 -2.29 2.13 1.48
CA ASN A 146 -1.44 1.61 2.54
C ASN A 146 -1.99 0.27 3.04
N LEU A 147 -1.24 -0.80 2.79
CA LEU A 147 -1.54 -2.13 3.29
C LEU A 147 -0.82 -2.33 4.62
N SER A 148 -1.56 -2.69 5.66
CA SER A 148 -1.05 -2.66 7.03
C SER A 148 -1.34 -3.94 7.80
N ALA A 149 -0.53 -4.18 8.84
CA ALA A 149 -0.82 -5.02 9.98
C ALA A 149 -0.53 -4.18 11.22
N ASP A 150 -1.44 -3.22 11.49
CA ASP A 150 -1.28 -2.25 12.54
C ASP A 150 -1.85 -2.77 13.85
N THR A 151 -0.96 -2.90 14.86
CA THR A 151 -1.32 -3.39 16.18
C THR A 151 -2.18 -2.37 16.92
N GLU A 152 -3.11 -2.85 17.73
CA GLU A 152 -3.95 -1.98 18.53
C GLU A 152 -3.40 -1.79 19.95
N ASN A 153 -3.28 -0.55 20.37
CA ASN A 153 -2.88 -0.14 21.71
C ASN A 153 -3.83 0.94 22.24
N ILE A 154 -3.84 1.16 23.55
CA ILE A 154 -4.65 2.22 24.17
C ILE A 154 -4.30 3.57 23.54
N SER A 155 -5.32 4.31 23.09
CA SER A 155 -5.24 5.62 22.43
C SER A 155 -4.62 5.63 21.02
N LYS A 156 -4.11 4.52 20.52
CA LYS A 156 -3.45 4.46 19.20
C LYS A 156 -4.41 4.73 18.04
N HIS A 157 -5.64 4.23 18.12
CA HIS A 157 -6.63 4.44 17.07
C HIS A 157 -6.90 5.91 16.76
N GLN A 158 -7.05 6.75 17.79
CA GLN A 158 -7.25 8.18 17.58
C GLN A 158 -6.03 8.83 16.93
N TYR A 159 -4.84 8.44 17.36
CA TYR A 159 -3.59 8.89 16.76
C TYR A 159 -3.47 8.46 15.30
N LEU A 160 -3.75 7.19 14.98
CA LEU A 160 -3.77 6.67 13.61
C LEU A 160 -4.71 7.50 12.73
N ARG A 161 -5.95 7.74 13.16
CA ARG A 161 -6.91 8.56 12.41
C ARG A 161 -6.40 9.96 12.14
N SER A 162 -5.79 10.59 13.13
CA SER A 162 -5.20 11.93 12.99
C SER A 162 -4.03 11.94 12.03
N LEU A 163 -3.18 10.92 12.09
CA LEU A 163 -2.03 10.74 11.19
C LEU A 163 -2.49 10.59 9.73
N LEU A 164 -3.44 9.69 9.46
CA LEU A 164 -3.94 9.45 8.10
C LEU A 164 -4.68 10.67 7.54
N ALA A 165 -5.50 11.34 8.36
CA ALA A 165 -6.16 12.58 7.97
C ALA A 165 -5.15 13.66 7.59
N GLN A 166 -4.10 13.87 8.42
CA GLN A 166 -3.05 14.85 8.13
C GLN A 166 -2.25 14.47 6.89
N GLN A 167 -1.91 13.19 6.70
CA GLN A 167 -1.16 12.75 5.52
C GLN A 167 -1.97 12.94 4.24
N SER A 168 -3.26 12.57 4.26
CA SER A 168 -4.19 12.83 3.16
C SER A 168 -4.27 14.32 2.82
N ALA A 169 -4.43 15.19 3.84
CA ALA A 169 -4.54 16.64 3.65
C ALA A 169 -3.23 17.26 3.13
N ARG A 170 -2.08 16.90 3.69
CA ARG A 170 -0.77 17.44 3.25
C ARG A 170 -0.43 17.05 1.83
N CYS A 171 -0.80 15.84 1.43
CA CYS A 171 -0.60 15.32 0.09
C CYS A 171 -1.67 15.79 -0.91
N LEU A 172 -2.74 16.44 -0.44
CA LEU A 172 -3.93 16.75 -1.27
C LEU A 172 -4.34 15.52 -2.08
N ALA A 173 -4.55 14.41 -1.38
CA ALA A 173 -4.74 13.09 -1.99
C ALA A 173 -5.84 12.29 -1.27
N GLY A 174 -6.42 11.35 -1.98
CA GLY A 174 -7.12 10.22 -1.38
C GLY A 174 -6.12 9.35 -0.62
N TYR A 175 -6.48 8.87 0.56
CA TYR A 175 -5.64 7.94 1.33
C TYR A 175 -6.46 6.75 1.81
N VAL A 176 -6.10 5.57 1.32
CA VAL A 176 -6.81 4.30 1.58
C VAL A 176 -5.93 3.42 2.45
N PHE A 177 -6.35 3.20 3.68
CA PHE A 177 -5.65 2.36 4.65
C PHE A 177 -6.45 1.09 4.91
N SER A 178 -5.80 -0.07 4.82
CA SER A 178 -6.40 -1.37 5.11
C SER A 178 -5.47 -2.19 5.99
N SER A 179 -5.96 -2.59 7.17
CA SER A 179 -5.19 -3.34 8.16
C SER A 179 -5.88 -4.68 8.47
N CYS A 180 -5.08 -5.66 8.87
CA CYS A 180 -5.59 -6.95 9.33
C CYS A 180 -6.42 -6.80 10.61
N GLY A 181 -7.29 -7.80 10.86
CA GLY A 181 -8.19 -7.85 11.99
C GLY A 181 -8.31 -9.23 12.58
N PHE A 182 -9.52 -9.60 12.98
CA PHE A 182 -9.82 -10.93 13.49
C PHE A 182 -9.39 -12.02 12.49
N GLY A 183 -8.79 -13.08 13.01
CA GLY A 183 -8.24 -14.17 12.20
C GLY A 183 -6.72 -14.08 11.99
N GLU A 184 -6.10 -12.90 12.17
CA GLU A 184 -4.66 -12.82 12.27
C GLU A 184 -4.20 -13.45 13.59
N SER A 185 -3.30 -14.43 13.51
CA SER A 185 -2.78 -15.10 14.70
C SER A 185 -2.00 -14.13 15.57
N THR A 186 -2.29 -14.12 16.87
CA THR A 186 -1.59 -13.27 17.84
C THR A 186 -1.03 -14.09 18.98
N THR A 187 0.18 -13.75 19.40
CA THR A 187 0.77 -14.24 20.65
C THR A 187 0.68 -13.16 21.73
N ASP A 188 1.06 -11.94 21.36
CA ASP A 188 1.30 -10.80 22.22
C ASP A 188 0.77 -9.47 21.67
N VAL A 189 0.08 -9.50 20.53
CA VAL A 189 -0.50 -8.31 19.87
C VAL A 189 -1.95 -8.53 19.46
N VAL A 190 -2.69 -7.44 19.31
CA VAL A 190 -4.10 -7.45 18.88
C VAL A 190 -4.25 -6.56 17.65
N PHE A 191 -5.09 -7.00 16.71
CA PHE A 191 -5.40 -6.28 15.48
C PHE A 191 -6.89 -5.92 15.45
N ALA A 192 -7.19 -4.65 15.14
CA ALA A 192 -8.57 -4.14 15.20
C ALA A 192 -9.34 -4.22 13.88
N GLY A 193 -8.69 -4.51 12.75
CA GLY A 193 -9.36 -4.56 11.44
C GLY A 193 -9.70 -3.19 10.88
N ASN A 194 -8.84 -2.19 11.11
CA ASN A 194 -9.07 -0.84 10.60
C ASN A 194 -9.01 -0.81 9.06
N ALA A 195 -10.11 -0.42 8.40
CA ALA A 195 -10.13 0.04 7.02
C ALA A 195 -10.65 1.47 7.00
N LEU A 196 -9.86 2.41 6.48
CA LEU A 196 -10.13 3.85 6.56
C LEU A 196 -9.87 4.49 5.20
N ILE A 197 -10.82 5.29 4.71
CA ILE A 197 -10.68 6.02 3.45
C ILE A 197 -10.82 7.51 3.75
N TYR A 198 -9.78 8.27 3.38
CA TYR A 198 -9.73 9.72 3.53
C TYR A 198 -9.60 10.41 2.17
N GLU A 199 -10.16 11.60 2.05
CA GLU A 199 -9.94 12.53 0.96
C GLU A 199 -9.61 13.90 1.53
N ASN A 200 -8.45 14.45 1.19
CA ASN A 200 -8.01 15.77 1.64
C ASN A 200 -8.27 16.04 3.13
N GLY A 201 -7.95 15.07 3.98
CA GLY A 201 -8.11 15.12 5.43
C GLY A 201 -9.49 14.73 5.98
N SER A 202 -10.51 14.61 5.13
CA SER A 202 -11.86 14.22 5.53
C SER A 202 -12.01 12.70 5.49
N LEU A 203 -12.57 12.10 6.55
CA LEU A 203 -12.91 10.67 6.55
C LEU A 203 -14.15 10.45 5.69
N LEU A 204 -14.02 9.59 4.69
CA LEU A 204 -15.15 9.20 3.82
C LEU A 204 -15.83 7.92 4.28
N ALA A 205 -15.06 6.92 4.66
CA ALA A 205 -15.58 5.63 5.10
C ALA A 205 -14.64 4.95 6.09
N ALA A 206 -15.20 4.11 6.97
CA ALA A 206 -14.45 3.34 7.96
C ALA A 206 -15.13 2.00 8.23
N SER A 207 -14.33 0.98 8.54
CA SER A 207 -14.82 -0.29 9.08
C SER A 207 -15.16 -0.17 10.56
N ASP A 208 -15.96 -1.12 11.08
CA ASP A 208 -16.07 -1.37 12.50
C ASP A 208 -14.80 -2.04 13.03
N ARG A 209 -14.38 -1.64 14.22
CA ARG A 209 -13.20 -2.22 14.88
C ARG A 209 -13.59 -3.48 15.64
N PHE A 210 -12.66 -4.44 15.69
CA PHE A 210 -12.84 -5.70 16.42
C PHE A 210 -14.04 -6.52 15.97
N SER A 211 -14.47 -6.37 14.72
CA SER A 211 -15.50 -7.22 14.13
C SER A 211 -14.95 -8.64 13.93
N PHE A 212 -15.78 -9.63 14.20
CA PHE A 212 -15.54 -11.04 13.86
C PHE A 212 -16.01 -11.40 12.46
N GLU A 213 -16.75 -10.49 11.83
CA GLU A 213 -17.31 -10.67 10.48
C GLU A 213 -16.44 -9.99 9.44
N GLU A 214 -16.49 -10.50 8.21
CA GLU A 214 -15.86 -9.86 7.05
C GLU A 214 -16.49 -8.50 6.78
N GLN A 215 -15.67 -7.52 6.44
CA GLN A 215 -16.13 -6.17 6.13
C GLN A 215 -15.57 -5.72 4.79
N LEU A 216 -16.40 -5.07 3.99
CA LEU A 216 -16.03 -4.35 2.79
C LEU A 216 -16.32 -2.86 2.99
N VAL A 217 -15.28 -2.02 2.92
CA VAL A 217 -15.41 -0.57 2.99
C VAL A 217 -15.25 0.00 1.58
N VAL A 218 -16.26 0.74 1.13
CA VAL A 218 -16.30 1.33 -0.22
C VAL A 218 -16.57 2.84 -0.10
N SER A 219 -15.92 3.62 -0.92
CA SER A 219 -16.16 5.06 -1.06
C SER A 219 -15.73 5.55 -2.45
N GLU A 220 -16.23 6.70 -2.82
CA GLU A 220 -15.80 7.45 -3.99
C GLU A 220 -14.80 8.54 -3.57
N ILE A 221 -13.80 8.82 -4.40
CA ILE A 221 -12.82 9.90 -4.20
C ILE A 221 -12.94 10.86 -5.38
N ASP A 222 -13.20 12.14 -5.08
CA ASP A 222 -13.28 13.20 -6.08
C ASP A 222 -11.87 13.66 -6.50
N VAL A 223 -11.31 12.99 -7.49
CA VAL A 223 -9.96 13.28 -8.01
C VAL A 223 -9.91 14.66 -8.69
N GLU A 224 -11.00 15.11 -9.33
CA GLU A 224 -11.03 16.43 -9.98
C GLU A 224 -10.96 17.55 -8.93
N ARG A 225 -11.65 17.40 -7.82
CA ARG A 225 -11.53 18.31 -6.69
C ARG A 225 -10.10 18.34 -6.14
N LEU A 226 -9.46 17.20 -5.96
CA LEU A 226 -8.05 17.12 -5.50
C LEU A 226 -7.11 17.84 -6.47
N ARG A 227 -7.32 17.72 -7.79
CA ARG A 227 -6.58 18.44 -8.82
C ARG A 227 -6.78 19.96 -8.73
N GLY A 228 -8.03 20.38 -8.54
CA GLY A 228 -8.37 21.80 -8.33
C GLY A 228 -7.65 22.39 -7.11
N GLU A 229 -7.65 21.68 -5.99
CA GLU A 229 -6.92 22.08 -4.78
C GLU A 229 -5.40 22.15 -5.02
N ARG A 230 -4.79 21.19 -5.71
CA ARG A 230 -3.37 21.20 -6.06
C ARG A 230 -3.00 22.37 -6.97
N LEU A 231 -3.87 22.75 -7.92
CA LEU A 231 -3.62 23.87 -8.83
C LEU A 231 -3.61 25.21 -8.10
N THR A 232 -4.45 25.39 -7.11
CA THR A 232 -4.58 26.63 -6.34
C THR A 232 -3.61 26.74 -5.17
N ASN A 233 -3.09 25.61 -4.68
CA ASN A 233 -2.18 25.57 -3.53
C ASN A 233 -0.74 25.87 -3.96
N THR A 234 -0.30 27.11 -3.75
CA THR A 234 1.05 27.57 -4.11
C THR A 234 2.16 26.87 -3.32
N THR A 235 1.88 26.46 -2.08
CA THR A 235 2.82 25.70 -1.25
C THR A 235 3.05 24.31 -1.82
N PHE A 236 1.99 23.60 -2.22
CA PHE A 236 2.09 22.29 -2.85
C PHE A 236 2.89 22.38 -4.17
N SER A 237 2.53 23.34 -5.05
CA SER A 237 3.25 23.52 -6.32
C SER A 237 4.72 23.93 -6.14
N SER A 238 5.06 24.70 -5.10
CA SER A 238 6.44 25.01 -4.74
C SER A 238 7.19 23.77 -4.26
N SER A 239 6.55 22.93 -3.45
CA SER A 239 7.12 21.65 -3.00
C SER A 239 7.40 20.72 -4.19
N VAL A 240 6.46 20.61 -5.15
CA VAL A 240 6.66 19.83 -6.39
C VAL A 240 7.92 20.28 -7.12
N ARG A 241 8.16 21.61 -7.23
CA ARG A 241 9.36 22.15 -7.88
C ARG A 241 10.63 21.81 -7.12
N MET A 242 10.63 21.91 -5.79
CA MET A 242 11.79 21.58 -4.94
C MET A 242 12.21 20.11 -5.04
N TYR A 243 11.22 19.21 -5.23
CA TYR A 243 11.44 17.76 -5.30
C TYR A 243 11.51 17.23 -6.74
N ARG A 244 11.51 18.12 -7.77
CA ARG A 244 11.46 17.72 -9.19
C ARG A 244 12.52 16.69 -9.57
N ASP A 245 13.76 16.94 -9.19
CA ASP A 245 14.91 16.14 -9.60
C ASP A 245 15.31 15.07 -8.57
N GLN A 246 14.53 14.99 -7.48
CA GLN A 246 14.71 13.96 -6.46
C GLN A 246 13.75 12.79 -6.75
N HIS A 247 14.20 11.57 -6.44
CA HIS A 247 13.38 10.37 -6.53
C HIS A 247 12.69 10.19 -7.89
N PRO A 248 13.43 9.76 -8.93
CA PRO A 248 12.82 9.47 -10.23
C PRO A 248 11.76 8.37 -10.10
N MET A 249 10.56 8.61 -10.63
CA MET A 249 9.47 7.65 -10.59
C MET A 249 9.41 6.85 -11.88
N GLN A 250 8.97 5.58 -11.76
CA GLN A 250 8.63 4.72 -12.88
C GLN A 250 7.11 4.64 -12.99
N HIS A 251 6.57 5.07 -14.11
CA HIS A 251 5.14 5.04 -14.40
C HIS A 251 4.73 3.71 -15.03
N ILE A 252 3.73 3.07 -14.45
CA ILE A 252 3.17 1.78 -14.87
C ILE A 252 1.75 2.02 -15.38
N SER A 253 1.55 1.90 -16.67
CA SER A 253 0.21 2.05 -17.26
C SER A 253 -0.70 0.88 -16.91
N THR A 254 -1.94 1.18 -16.57
CA THR A 254 -3.00 0.20 -16.30
C THR A 254 -4.09 0.30 -17.37
N ALA A 255 -5.00 -0.67 -17.39
CA ALA A 255 -6.10 -0.71 -18.36
C ALA A 255 -7.46 -0.33 -17.73
N LEU A 256 -7.48 0.19 -16.50
CA LEU A 256 -8.72 0.57 -15.83
C LEU A 256 -9.19 1.92 -16.33
N VAL A 257 -10.46 2.00 -16.70
CA VAL A 257 -11.17 3.26 -16.98
C VAL A 257 -12.14 3.48 -15.83
N ALA A 258 -11.95 4.56 -15.07
CA ALA A 258 -12.85 4.92 -13.98
C ALA A 258 -14.12 5.56 -14.53
N SER A 259 -15.26 5.34 -13.85
CA SER A 259 -16.48 6.13 -14.12
C SER A 259 -16.26 7.55 -13.64
N ARG A 260 -16.76 8.52 -14.42
CA ARG A 260 -16.75 9.94 -14.04
C ARG A 260 -18.08 10.40 -13.45
N ASP A 261 -19.07 9.52 -13.45
CA ASP A 261 -20.38 9.82 -12.87
C ASP A 261 -20.33 9.54 -11.38
N LEU A 262 -20.35 10.61 -10.59
CA LEU A 262 -20.58 10.53 -9.14
C LEU A 262 -22.06 10.18 -8.93
N THR A 263 -22.32 9.08 -8.25
CA THR A 263 -23.68 8.63 -7.92
C THR A 263 -24.11 9.10 -6.55
#